data_fd1103fc5b714b7e3c53e797e06d94e5
#
_entry.id   fd1103fc5b714b7e3c53e797e06d94e5
#
_cell.length_a   1.000
_cell.length_b   1.000
_cell.length_c   1.000
_cell.angle_alpha   90.00
_cell.angle_beta   90.00
_cell.angle_gamma   90.00
#
_symmetry.space_group_name_H-M   'P 1'
#
loop_
_entity.id
_entity.type
_entity.pdbx_description
1 polymer ?
#
loop_
_entity_poly.entity_id
_entity_poly.type
_entity_poly.pdbx_seq_one_letter_code
_entity_poly.pdbx_strand_id
1 'polypeptide(L)'
;MALTVVKTSALSGNINLTSQVTGTLPAGNGGTGATSFSPGKILQVTNGDYSTQHNNSTDDLADIGVSAAITPSATSSKIFITADTQYSMAAVGSQTFMGGVNIFADKGGAGYNKISGGGSFGEYYALGFTSQATGVERRVNGRWTACMLWSPSTTSACTFKLYSHNNATNGLSCTYDSITTHINLMEVGA
;
A
#
# COMPACT_ATOMS: atom_id res chain seq x y z
N MET A 1 27.37 -37.76 -40.49
CA MET A 1 26.13 -37.10 -40.89
C MET A 1 26.44 -35.64 -41.21
N ALA A 2 26.17 -35.24 -42.45
CA ALA A 2 26.39 -33.84 -42.85
C ALA A 2 25.27 -32.99 -42.24
N LEU A 3 25.61 -31.95 -41.50
CA LEU A 3 24.69 -30.95 -41.05
C LEU A 3 24.12 -30.18 -42.24
N THR A 4 22.86 -30.37 -42.57
CA THR A 4 22.17 -29.59 -43.60
C THR A 4 21.90 -28.19 -43.04
N VAL A 5 22.69 -27.21 -43.44
CA VAL A 5 22.42 -25.80 -43.13
C VAL A 5 21.25 -25.35 -43.99
N VAL A 6 20.09 -25.15 -43.38
CA VAL A 6 18.95 -24.50 -44.06
C VAL A 6 19.28 -23.02 -44.24
N LYS A 7 19.37 -22.58 -45.49
CA LYS A 7 19.57 -21.15 -45.81
C LYS A 7 18.34 -20.36 -45.34
N THR A 8 18.54 -19.20 -44.75
CA THR A 8 17.46 -18.29 -44.28
C THR A 8 16.43 -17.97 -45.36
N SER A 9 16.82 -18.02 -46.66
CA SER A 9 15.90 -17.83 -47.79
C SER A 9 14.94 -18.98 -48.02
N ALA A 10 15.15 -20.13 -47.37
CA ALA A 10 14.23 -21.29 -47.45
C ALA A 10 13.14 -21.28 -46.36
N LEU A 11 13.18 -20.36 -45.42
CA LEU A 11 12.16 -20.15 -44.38
C LEU A 11 11.16 -19.12 -44.91
N SER A 12 10.11 -19.59 -45.60
CA SER A 12 8.96 -18.78 -45.97
C SER A 12 7.86 -18.97 -44.93
N GLY A 13 7.54 -17.93 -44.19
CA GLY A 13 6.48 -17.92 -43.16
C GLY A 13 6.94 -17.60 -41.76
N ASN A 14 5.99 -17.45 -40.86
CA ASN A 14 6.27 -17.18 -39.45
C ASN A 14 6.81 -18.42 -38.74
N ILE A 15 7.91 -18.29 -38.00
CA ILE A 15 8.41 -19.36 -37.12
C ILE A 15 7.48 -19.48 -35.92
N ASN A 16 6.89 -20.67 -35.72
CA ASN A 16 6.10 -20.91 -34.51
C ASN A 16 7.03 -21.14 -33.32
N LEU A 17 7.17 -20.12 -32.48
CA LEU A 17 8.05 -20.15 -31.31
C LEU A 17 7.61 -21.17 -30.25
N THR A 18 6.35 -21.60 -30.25
CA THR A 18 5.86 -22.57 -29.27
C THR A 18 6.23 -24.01 -29.59
N SER A 19 6.49 -24.32 -30.83
CA SER A 19 6.75 -25.72 -31.30
C SER A 19 8.09 -25.88 -32.04
N GLN A 20 8.69 -24.80 -32.54
CA GLN A 20 9.88 -24.86 -33.40
C GLN A 20 11.15 -24.34 -32.73
N VAL A 21 11.04 -23.73 -31.54
CA VAL A 21 12.18 -23.27 -30.76
C VAL A 21 12.30 -24.12 -29.50
N THR A 22 13.43 -24.78 -29.33
CA THR A 22 13.78 -25.52 -28.12
C THR A 22 14.98 -24.87 -27.43
N GLY A 23 14.91 -24.77 -26.11
CA GLY A 23 15.95 -24.14 -25.31
C GLY A 23 15.71 -22.67 -25.00
N THR A 24 16.78 -21.95 -24.67
CA THR A 24 16.75 -20.54 -24.27
C THR A 24 16.94 -19.65 -25.47
N LEU A 25 16.00 -18.74 -25.75
CA LEU A 25 16.20 -17.67 -26.72
C LEU A 25 17.02 -16.55 -26.06
N PRO A 26 18.22 -16.17 -26.62
CA PRO A 26 19.03 -15.11 -26.06
C PRO A 26 18.29 -13.77 -26.00
N ALA A 27 18.59 -12.93 -24.99
CA ALA A 27 17.97 -11.62 -24.82
C ALA A 27 18.18 -10.70 -26.04
N GLY A 28 19.33 -10.78 -26.71
CA GLY A 28 19.61 -10.04 -27.96
C GLY A 28 18.71 -10.39 -29.14
N ASN A 29 18.00 -11.53 -29.08
CA ASN A 29 17.04 -12.00 -30.09
C ASN A 29 15.58 -11.87 -29.58
N GLY A 30 15.35 -11.04 -28.56
CA GLY A 30 14.01 -10.83 -27.98
C GLY A 30 13.58 -11.87 -26.96
N GLY A 31 14.45 -12.80 -26.56
CA GLY A 31 14.19 -13.75 -25.48
C GLY A 31 14.51 -13.16 -24.11
N THR A 32 14.05 -13.85 -23.06
CA THR A 32 14.35 -13.50 -21.66
C THR A 32 15.74 -13.97 -21.20
N GLY A 33 16.42 -14.79 -22.01
CA GLY A 33 17.69 -15.44 -21.66
C GLY A 33 17.53 -16.60 -20.64
N ALA A 34 16.31 -17.01 -20.36
CA ALA A 34 16.00 -18.08 -19.39
C ALA A 34 15.07 -19.12 -20.02
N THR A 35 15.13 -20.38 -19.55
CA THR A 35 14.25 -21.46 -19.93
C THR A 35 12.86 -21.33 -19.33
N SER A 36 12.73 -20.55 -18.27
CA SER A 36 11.46 -20.14 -17.67
C SER A 36 11.51 -18.62 -17.42
N PHE A 37 10.49 -17.93 -17.88
CA PHE A 37 10.31 -16.51 -17.57
C PHE A 37 9.51 -16.38 -16.27
N SER A 38 10.17 -15.89 -15.24
CA SER A 38 9.49 -15.37 -14.05
C SER A 38 9.34 -13.88 -14.26
N PRO A 39 8.15 -13.36 -14.60
CA PRO A 39 7.94 -11.93 -14.71
C PRO A 39 8.32 -11.24 -13.41
N GLY A 40 8.78 -10.00 -13.49
CA GLY A 40 9.09 -9.20 -12.32
C GLY A 40 7.97 -9.30 -11.29
N LYS A 41 8.34 -9.35 -10.02
CA LYS A 41 7.41 -9.72 -8.94
C LYS A 41 6.26 -8.72 -8.69
N ILE A 42 6.31 -7.52 -9.25
CA ILE A 42 5.20 -6.56 -9.18
C ILE A 42 4.25 -6.87 -10.34
N LEU A 43 3.04 -7.33 -10.02
CA LEU A 43 2.05 -7.77 -11.00
C LEU A 43 1.05 -6.67 -11.34
N GLN A 44 0.69 -5.82 -10.37
CA GLN A 44 -0.17 -4.66 -10.55
C GLN A 44 0.11 -3.59 -9.50
N VAL A 45 -0.24 -2.36 -9.82
CA VAL A 45 -0.14 -1.20 -8.92
C VAL A 45 -1.46 -0.44 -8.98
N THR A 46 -1.99 -0.08 -7.81
CA THR A 46 -3.16 0.79 -7.68
C THR A 46 -2.90 1.83 -6.59
N ASN A 47 -3.61 2.95 -6.64
CA ASN A 47 -3.52 3.98 -5.62
C ASN A 47 -4.90 4.53 -5.26
N GLY A 48 -4.95 5.21 -4.12
CA GLY A 48 -6.06 6.03 -3.69
C GLY A 48 -5.54 7.30 -3.06
N ASP A 49 -6.18 8.41 -3.39
CA ASP A 49 -5.81 9.76 -2.96
C ASP A 49 -7.01 10.44 -2.30
N TYR A 50 -6.73 11.29 -1.30
CA TYR A 50 -7.74 12.06 -0.61
C TYR A 50 -7.16 13.41 -0.14
N SER A 51 -7.84 14.51 -0.44
CA SER A 51 -7.33 15.87 -0.18
C SER A 51 -8.24 16.71 0.73
N THR A 52 -9.37 16.16 1.19
CA THR A 52 -10.23 16.90 2.12
C THR A 52 -9.72 16.72 3.56
N GLN A 53 -9.63 17.80 4.32
CA GLN A 53 -9.22 17.74 5.72
C GLN A 53 -10.18 16.88 6.52
N HIS A 54 -9.63 15.95 7.28
CA HIS A 54 -10.34 15.09 8.22
C HIS A 54 -9.98 15.48 9.65
N ASN A 55 -10.99 15.65 10.51
CA ASN A 55 -10.81 15.96 11.92
C ASN A 55 -11.41 14.85 12.78
N ASN A 56 -10.62 14.30 13.68
CA ASN A 56 -11.08 13.34 14.69
C ASN A 56 -10.89 13.97 16.08
N SER A 57 -11.97 14.30 16.75
CA SER A 57 -12.00 14.90 18.10
C SER A 57 -12.50 13.94 19.16
N THR A 58 -12.68 12.66 18.83
CA THR A 58 -13.17 11.61 19.73
C THR A 58 -12.11 10.55 19.95
N ASP A 59 -12.26 9.77 21.03
CA ASP A 59 -11.41 8.60 21.33
C ASP A 59 -11.86 7.36 20.52
N ASP A 60 -12.43 7.58 19.35
CA ASP A 60 -12.89 6.53 18.45
C ASP A 60 -12.04 6.49 17.17
N LEU A 61 -12.04 5.32 16.54
CA LEU A 61 -11.48 5.17 15.18
C LEU A 61 -12.39 5.88 14.17
N ALA A 62 -11.82 6.79 13.39
CA ALA A 62 -12.52 7.52 12.35
C ALA A 62 -11.87 7.36 10.99
N ASP A 63 -12.66 7.03 9.96
CA ASP A 63 -12.22 6.91 8.57
C ASP A 63 -11.72 8.25 8.04
N ILE A 64 -10.48 8.31 7.57
CA ILE A 64 -9.87 9.53 7.01
C ILE A 64 -10.49 9.90 5.67
N GLY A 65 -11.06 8.92 4.95
CA GLY A 65 -11.71 9.10 3.65
C GLY A 65 -10.90 8.57 2.47
N VAL A 66 -9.61 8.28 2.62
CA VAL A 66 -8.80 7.67 1.57
C VAL A 66 -9.11 6.19 1.42
N SER A 67 -9.22 5.71 0.19
CA SER A 67 -9.47 4.30 -0.12
C SER A 67 -8.75 3.87 -1.39
N ALA A 68 -8.17 2.68 -1.37
CA ALA A 68 -7.59 2.02 -2.54
C ALA A 68 -7.99 0.54 -2.55
N ALA A 69 -8.18 -0.03 -3.74
CA ALA A 69 -8.56 -1.44 -3.88
C ALA A 69 -7.62 -2.16 -4.85
N ILE A 70 -7.38 -3.44 -4.56
CA ILE A 70 -6.59 -4.34 -5.41
C ILE A 70 -7.17 -5.75 -5.35
N THR A 71 -7.18 -6.46 -6.48
CA THR A 71 -7.62 -7.86 -6.54
C THR A 71 -6.41 -8.75 -6.80
N PRO A 72 -5.95 -9.53 -5.81
CA PRO A 72 -4.77 -10.37 -5.98
C PRO A 72 -5.00 -11.44 -7.05
N SER A 73 -4.00 -11.69 -7.89
CA SER A 73 -4.06 -12.68 -8.96
C SER A 73 -3.91 -14.13 -8.45
N ALA A 74 -3.31 -14.31 -7.27
CA ALA A 74 -3.14 -15.60 -6.62
C ALA A 74 -3.26 -15.48 -5.09
N THR A 75 -3.67 -16.57 -4.43
CA THR A 75 -3.76 -16.61 -2.95
C THR A 75 -2.39 -16.54 -2.28
N SER A 76 -1.32 -16.84 -2.99
CA SER A 76 0.08 -16.69 -2.53
C SER A 76 0.63 -15.28 -2.71
N SER A 77 -0.02 -14.43 -3.50
CA SER A 77 0.40 -13.04 -3.70
C SER A 77 0.42 -12.26 -2.40
N LYS A 78 1.34 -11.33 -2.31
CA LYS A 78 1.43 -10.36 -1.21
C LYS A 78 1.11 -8.98 -1.73
N ILE A 79 0.60 -8.12 -0.87
CA ILE A 79 0.36 -6.71 -1.18
C ILE A 79 1.37 -5.88 -0.40
N PHE A 80 2.24 -5.18 -1.13
CA PHE A 80 3.08 -4.13 -0.54
C PHE A 80 2.28 -2.84 -0.52
N ILE A 81 2.13 -2.29 0.69
CA ILE A 81 1.31 -1.13 0.98
C ILE A 81 2.23 -0.02 1.43
N THR A 82 2.14 1.14 0.79
CA THR A 82 2.70 2.38 1.31
C THR A 82 1.57 3.38 1.50
N ALA A 83 1.58 4.08 2.62
CA ALA A 83 0.57 5.08 2.93
C ALA A 83 1.20 6.26 3.65
N ASP A 84 0.66 7.44 3.41
CA ASP A 84 1.09 8.64 4.10
C ASP A 84 -0.04 9.68 4.24
N THR A 85 0.02 10.46 5.30
CA THR A 85 -0.87 11.60 5.53
C THR A 85 -0.15 12.69 6.31
N GLN A 86 -0.45 13.93 6.00
CA GLN A 86 -0.06 15.03 6.87
C GLN A 86 -1.05 15.13 8.03
N TYR A 87 -0.53 15.35 9.23
CA TYR A 87 -1.34 15.50 10.42
C TYR A 87 -1.01 16.79 11.18
N SER A 88 -2.01 17.26 11.93
CA SER A 88 -1.89 18.29 12.94
C SER A 88 -2.57 17.83 14.21
N MET A 89 -1.86 17.97 15.33
CA MET A 89 -2.39 17.70 16.66
C MET A 89 -2.34 18.99 17.45
N ALA A 90 -3.44 19.33 18.12
CA ALA A 90 -3.54 20.54 18.93
C ALA A 90 -3.91 20.19 20.37
N ALA A 91 -3.29 20.89 21.32
CA ALA A 91 -3.53 20.78 22.75
C ALA A 91 -3.71 22.11 23.42
N VAL A 92 -4.67 22.20 24.32
CA VAL A 92 -4.86 23.33 25.22
C VAL A 92 -4.72 22.85 26.66
N GLY A 93 -3.83 23.48 27.42
CA GLY A 93 -3.60 23.10 28.83
C GLY A 93 -2.53 22.01 29.02
N SER A 94 -2.42 21.52 30.28
CA SER A 94 -1.47 20.49 30.67
C SER A 94 -2.06 19.10 30.37
N GLN A 95 -1.87 18.61 29.15
CA GLN A 95 -2.38 17.31 28.73
C GLN A 95 -1.35 16.54 27.91
N THR A 96 -1.41 15.22 28.00
CA THR A 96 -0.66 14.32 27.13
C THR A 96 -1.54 13.91 25.95
N PHE A 97 -1.03 14.05 24.76
CA PHE A 97 -1.70 13.70 23.52
C PHE A 97 -1.04 12.51 22.91
N MET A 98 -1.85 11.58 22.46
CA MET A 98 -1.43 10.50 21.58
C MET A 98 -2.45 10.37 20.47
N GLY A 99 -1.99 10.44 19.23
CA GLY A 99 -2.82 10.22 18.07
C GLY A 99 -2.09 9.35 17.07
N GLY A 100 -2.82 8.60 16.29
CA GLY A 100 -2.23 7.68 15.33
C GLY A 100 -3.09 7.48 14.10
N VAL A 101 -2.47 6.87 13.09
CA VAL A 101 -3.12 6.45 11.87
C VAL A 101 -2.90 4.96 11.69
N ASN A 102 -3.95 4.25 11.31
CA ASN A 102 -3.96 2.81 11.13
C ASN A 102 -4.42 2.43 9.72
N ILE A 103 -3.86 1.35 9.20
CA ILE A 103 -4.29 0.76 7.94
C ILE A 103 -5.30 -0.35 8.24
N PHE A 104 -6.45 -0.27 7.62
CA PHE A 104 -7.51 -1.29 7.65
C PHE A 104 -7.68 -1.90 6.27
N ALA A 105 -8.00 -3.19 6.24
CA ALA A 105 -8.33 -3.91 5.02
C ALA A 105 -9.67 -4.63 5.16
N ASP A 106 -10.47 -4.58 4.10
CA ASP A 106 -11.65 -5.42 3.90
C ASP A 106 -11.32 -6.45 2.81
N LYS A 107 -11.51 -7.73 3.11
CA LYS A 107 -11.33 -8.84 2.19
C LYS A 107 -12.67 -9.32 1.65
N GLY A 108 -13.01 -8.94 0.42
CA GLY A 108 -14.21 -9.43 -0.26
C GLY A 108 -15.53 -9.00 0.38
N GLY A 109 -15.59 -7.88 1.06
CA GLY A 109 -16.81 -7.38 1.71
C GLY A 109 -17.07 -7.96 3.11
N ALA A 110 -16.06 -8.58 3.74
CA ALA A 110 -16.18 -9.16 5.08
C ALA A 110 -16.10 -8.11 6.23
N GLY A 111 -15.91 -6.84 5.88
CA GLY A 111 -15.72 -5.74 6.81
C GLY A 111 -14.24 -5.39 7.05
N TYR A 112 -14.02 -4.14 7.48
CA TYR A 112 -12.68 -3.61 7.69
C TYR A 112 -12.07 -4.12 8.99
N ASN A 113 -10.90 -4.74 8.87
CA ASN A 113 -10.08 -5.17 10.00
C ASN A 113 -8.74 -4.45 9.97
N LYS A 114 -8.24 -4.06 11.15
CA LYS A 114 -6.92 -3.45 11.28
C LYS A 114 -5.83 -4.45 10.88
N ILE A 115 -4.94 -4.04 10.00
CA ILE A 115 -3.81 -4.85 9.52
C ILE A 115 -2.45 -4.26 9.92
N SER A 116 -2.42 -3.02 10.38
CA SER A 116 -1.23 -2.35 10.89
C SER A 116 -1.19 -2.42 12.42
N GLY A 117 0.02 -2.61 12.97
CA GLY A 117 0.24 -2.65 14.42
C GLY A 117 -0.17 -3.93 15.13
N GLY A 118 0.42 -4.18 16.29
CA GLY A 118 0.12 -5.31 17.17
C GLY A 118 0.12 -4.87 18.64
N GLY A 119 -0.92 -5.24 19.40
CA GLY A 119 -1.06 -4.94 20.82
C GLY A 119 -2.40 -4.27 21.16
N SER A 120 -2.71 -4.16 22.47
CA SER A 120 -3.97 -3.58 22.95
C SER A 120 -4.14 -2.09 22.60
N PHE A 121 -3.05 -1.42 22.25
CA PHE A 121 -3.00 -0.07 21.71
C PHE A 121 -2.29 -0.07 20.37
N GLY A 122 -2.36 -1.13 19.59
CA GLY A 122 -1.63 -1.39 18.34
C GLY A 122 -1.78 -0.35 17.24
N GLU A 123 -1.81 0.89 17.63
CA GLU A 123 -1.79 2.05 16.79
C GLU A 123 -0.34 2.46 16.55
N TYR A 124 -0.04 2.79 15.31
CA TYR A 124 1.15 3.56 15.06
C TYR A 124 0.86 4.99 15.53
N TYR A 125 1.20 5.27 16.78
CA TYR A 125 1.16 6.65 17.27
C TYR A 125 2.07 7.49 16.40
N ALA A 126 1.47 8.43 15.69
CA ALA A 126 2.23 9.36 14.87
C ALA A 126 3.10 10.24 15.77
N LEU A 127 2.56 10.66 16.91
CA LEU A 127 3.25 11.44 17.93
C LEU A 127 2.48 11.44 19.25
N GLY A 128 3.25 11.49 20.35
CA GLY A 128 2.76 11.90 21.66
C GLY A 128 3.50 13.17 22.08
N PHE A 129 2.81 14.13 22.63
CA PHE A 129 3.45 15.25 23.31
C PHE A 129 2.65 15.66 24.55
N THR A 130 3.35 16.20 25.53
CA THR A 130 2.74 16.76 26.74
C THR A 130 2.83 18.27 26.67
N SER A 131 1.68 18.94 26.66
CA SER A 131 1.64 20.39 26.85
C SER A 131 1.56 20.69 28.34
N GLN A 132 2.44 21.57 28.82
CA GLN A 132 2.46 22.00 30.24
C GLN A 132 2.00 23.46 30.43
N ALA A 133 1.60 24.14 29.38
CA ALA A 133 1.22 25.53 29.43
C ALA A 133 -0.29 25.71 29.57
N THR A 134 -0.74 26.29 30.69
CA THR A 134 -2.15 26.63 30.90
C THR A 134 -2.59 27.79 29.98
N GLY A 135 -3.70 27.58 29.24
CA GLY A 135 -4.32 28.64 28.42
C GLY A 135 -3.66 28.93 27.07
N VAL A 136 -2.62 28.19 26.68
CA VAL A 136 -1.96 28.32 25.37
C VAL A 136 -2.17 27.10 24.55
N GLU A 137 -2.71 27.26 23.33
CA GLU A 137 -2.77 26.17 22.35
C GLU A 137 -1.35 25.82 21.89
N ARG A 138 -1.00 24.55 21.98
CA ARG A 138 0.20 23.97 21.38
C ARG A 138 -0.20 23.11 20.22
N ARG A 139 0.50 23.27 19.10
CA ARG A 139 0.22 22.55 17.87
C ARG A 139 1.47 21.83 17.38
N VAL A 140 1.32 20.58 16.99
CA VAL A 140 2.38 19.78 16.36
C VAL A 140 1.87 19.32 15.01
N ASN A 141 2.60 19.67 13.97
CA ASN A 141 2.33 19.24 12.61
C ASN A 141 3.43 18.28 12.15
N GLY A 142 3.06 17.28 11.38
CA GLY A 142 4.01 16.33 10.82
C GLY A 142 3.42 15.48 9.71
N ARG A 143 4.21 14.56 9.25
CA ARG A 143 3.78 13.56 8.26
C ARG A 143 3.88 12.16 8.87
N TRP A 144 2.78 11.43 8.84
CA TRP A 144 2.76 10.01 9.14
C TRP A 144 2.99 9.23 7.85
N THR A 145 3.84 8.23 7.92
CA THR A 145 4.15 7.35 6.80
C THR A 145 4.26 5.92 7.30
N ALA A 146 3.70 5.00 6.55
CA ALA A 146 3.83 3.57 6.81
C ALA A 146 4.16 2.81 5.53
N CYS A 147 4.90 1.71 5.69
CA CYS A 147 5.07 0.71 4.65
C CYS A 147 4.98 -0.69 5.27
N MET A 148 4.30 -1.61 4.58
CA MET A 148 4.15 -2.98 5.04
C MET A 148 3.94 -3.94 3.88
N LEU A 149 4.29 -5.20 4.10
CA LEU A 149 3.96 -6.30 3.21
C LEU A 149 2.91 -7.17 3.88
N TRP A 150 1.74 -7.29 3.25
CA TRP A 150 0.59 -8.00 3.80
C TRP A 150 0.21 -9.19 2.92
N SER A 151 -0.23 -10.29 3.56
CA SER A 151 -0.63 -11.53 2.89
C SER A 151 -2.16 -11.67 2.94
N PRO A 152 -2.89 -11.36 1.87
CA PRO A 152 -4.35 -11.43 1.83
C PRO A 152 -4.86 -12.87 1.91
N SER A 153 -4.12 -13.83 1.34
CA SER A 153 -4.51 -15.24 1.21
C SER A 153 -5.86 -15.43 0.51
N THR A 154 -6.17 -14.56 -0.45
CA THR A 154 -7.41 -14.56 -1.24
C THR A 154 -7.18 -13.98 -2.62
N THR A 155 -8.05 -14.32 -3.57
CA THR A 155 -8.17 -13.69 -4.89
C THR A 155 -9.41 -12.80 -4.99
N SER A 156 -10.12 -12.59 -3.88
CA SER A 156 -11.20 -11.59 -3.80
C SER A 156 -10.62 -10.18 -3.72
N ALA A 157 -11.40 -9.19 -4.15
CA ALA A 157 -11.00 -7.79 -4.03
C ALA A 157 -10.72 -7.42 -2.56
N CYS A 158 -9.61 -6.74 -2.33
CA CYS A 158 -9.21 -6.20 -1.04
C CYS A 158 -9.25 -4.68 -1.10
N THR A 159 -10.01 -4.06 -0.22
CA THR A 159 -10.10 -2.60 -0.11
C THR A 159 -9.39 -2.13 1.15
N PHE A 160 -8.56 -1.11 1.02
CA PHE A 160 -7.76 -0.56 2.10
C PHE A 160 -8.19 0.87 2.40
N LYS A 161 -8.17 1.21 3.69
CA LYS A 161 -8.49 2.55 4.20
C LYS A 161 -7.54 2.94 5.31
N LEU A 162 -7.41 4.24 5.54
CA LEU A 162 -6.74 4.79 6.72
C LEU A 162 -7.78 5.26 7.72
N TYR A 163 -7.56 4.90 8.98
CA TYR A 163 -8.35 5.38 10.11
C TYR A 163 -7.45 6.18 11.05
N SER A 164 -7.94 7.31 11.50
CA SER A 164 -7.33 8.07 12.58
C SER A 164 -7.84 7.60 13.92
N HIS A 165 -6.99 7.60 14.93
CA HIS A 165 -7.34 7.40 16.33
C HIS A 165 -6.72 8.53 17.16
N ASN A 166 -7.46 9.02 18.15
CA ASN A 166 -7.03 10.09 19.03
C ASN A 166 -7.48 9.77 20.44
N ASN A 167 -6.56 9.72 21.39
CA ASN A 167 -6.87 9.42 22.79
C ASN A 167 -7.11 10.68 23.65
N ALA A 168 -7.36 11.81 23.03
CA ALA A 168 -7.54 13.07 23.73
C ALA A 168 -8.72 13.89 23.17
N THR A 169 -9.32 14.70 24.01
CA THR A 169 -10.48 15.54 23.70
C THR A 169 -10.21 16.68 22.70
N ASN A 170 -8.98 16.83 22.19
CA ASN A 170 -8.57 18.03 21.45
C ASN A 170 -8.18 17.82 19.97
N GLY A 171 -8.52 16.67 19.41
CA GLY A 171 -8.52 16.50 17.96
C GLY A 171 -7.17 16.20 17.30
N LEU A 172 -7.19 15.15 16.46
CA LEU A 172 -6.20 14.85 15.44
C LEU A 172 -6.80 15.24 14.09
N SER A 173 -6.18 16.16 13.37
CA SER A 173 -6.52 16.46 11.98
C SER A 173 -5.58 15.71 11.07
N CYS A 174 -6.13 14.96 10.11
CA CYS A 174 -5.40 14.34 9.01
C CYS A 174 -5.72 15.08 7.71
N THR A 175 -4.88 14.88 6.67
CA THR A 175 -4.99 15.68 5.44
C THR A 175 -4.95 17.18 5.76
N TYR A 176 -4.13 17.53 6.77
CA TYR A 176 -4.07 18.90 7.27
C TYR A 176 -3.58 19.85 6.17
N ASP A 177 -4.19 21.05 6.11
CA ASP A 177 -3.92 22.05 5.10
C ASP A 177 -4.18 21.58 3.66
N SER A 178 -5.11 20.63 3.48
CA SER A 178 -5.49 20.03 2.19
C SER A 178 -4.33 19.33 1.44
N ILE A 179 -3.27 18.97 2.15
CA ILE A 179 -2.19 18.16 1.59
C ILE A 179 -2.69 16.72 1.42
N THR A 180 -2.56 16.21 0.22
CA THR A 180 -3.12 14.92 -0.16
C THR A 180 -2.58 13.76 0.69
N THR A 181 -3.49 12.92 1.15
CA THR A 181 -3.23 11.62 1.77
C THR A 181 -3.22 10.56 0.69
N HIS A 182 -2.28 9.63 0.76
CA HIS A 182 -2.09 8.59 -0.26
C HIS A 182 -2.12 7.19 0.34
N ILE A 183 -2.66 6.24 -0.41
CA ILE A 183 -2.43 4.81 -0.25
C ILE A 183 -1.98 4.26 -1.61
N ASN A 184 -0.83 3.61 -1.66
CA ASN A 184 -0.37 2.90 -2.84
C ASN A 184 -0.28 1.41 -2.53
N LEU A 185 -0.77 0.59 -3.45
CA LEU A 185 -0.83 -0.85 -3.35
C LEU A 185 -0.08 -1.47 -4.52
N MET A 186 0.80 -2.43 -4.22
CA MET A 186 1.55 -3.18 -5.24
C MET A 186 1.36 -4.66 -4.97
N GLU A 187 0.82 -5.40 -5.93
CA GLU A 187 0.81 -6.85 -5.84
C GLU A 187 2.19 -7.40 -6.14
N VAL A 188 2.72 -8.17 -5.20
CA VAL A 188 3.98 -8.91 -5.32
C VAL A 188 3.66 -10.37 -5.52
N GLY A 189 4.00 -10.91 -6.69
CA GLY A 189 3.87 -12.33 -6.99
C GLY A 189 4.79 -13.19 -6.12
N ALA A 190 4.33 -14.41 -5.79
CA ALA A 190 5.12 -15.40 -5.07
C ALA A 190 6.18 -16.07 -5.97
#